data_f8240e63f391319c91af78c15385e9cc
#
_entry.id   f8240e63f391319c91af78c15385e9cc
#
_cell.length_a   1.000
_cell.length_b   1.000
_cell.length_c   1.000
_cell.angle_alpha   90.00
_cell.angle_beta   90.00
_cell.angle_gamma   90.00
#
_symmetry.space_group_name_H-M   'P 1'
#
loop_
_entity.id
_entity.type
_entity.pdbx_description
1 polymer ?
#
loop_
_entity_poly.entity_id
_entity_poly.type
_entity_poly.pdbx_seq_one_letter_code
_entity_poly.pdbx_strand_id
1 'polypeptide(L)'
;MTGAGTKVGIQRLKNHRVLLSISLPTSPDGTAGRKCPSCRRFFKVDREVFGHPEITCPYCGATNSSNQFLTLDQRRRLRAAASRFGLAEMHRLLSNALGSLPRSRSRGLIEISIRPGRLELPPQLTYLEQETIRTSVCTSCARNASVYGIAMFCPNCGKRESIAVFEQAVRSAVAVLDATKSLPLEKRRVLEAEGGLDQLAENVLEDVVTAFEGCCRTRYEEVAGLGALASIQSSHGRNVFQRFEEAVTIMEGALGRPLGAGLSPAESAELKVAFATRHVLTHNMGIADARYAASGGVTPTGQRVQVTETMARRSMELVGRIIRAMY
;
A
#
# COMPACT_ATOMS: atom_id res chain seq x y z
N MET A 1 -3.00 -30.80 -6.43
CA MET A 1 -2.84 -29.41 -6.94
C MET A 1 -3.75 -29.28 -8.17
N THR A 2 -5.00 -28.91 -7.96
CA THR A 2 -6.02 -28.81 -9.02
C THR A 2 -5.86 -27.45 -9.70
N GLY A 3 -5.27 -27.43 -10.89
CA GLY A 3 -5.18 -26.24 -11.72
C GLY A 3 -6.59 -25.78 -12.11
N ALA A 4 -6.99 -24.61 -11.60
CA ALA A 4 -8.23 -23.98 -12.00
C ALA A 4 -8.19 -23.71 -13.52
N GLY A 5 -8.93 -24.49 -14.27
CA GLY A 5 -9.02 -24.39 -15.73
C GLY A 5 -9.44 -22.98 -16.13
N THR A 6 -8.76 -22.43 -17.12
CA THR A 6 -9.07 -21.10 -17.67
C THR A 6 -10.48 -21.16 -18.28
N LYS A 7 -11.45 -20.52 -17.63
CA LYS A 7 -12.76 -20.31 -18.25
C LYS A 7 -12.63 -19.18 -19.26
N VAL A 8 -12.83 -19.48 -20.52
CA VAL A 8 -12.90 -18.50 -21.61
C VAL A 8 -14.36 -18.38 -22.01
N GLY A 9 -14.94 -17.22 -21.76
CA GLY A 9 -16.29 -16.89 -22.22
C GLY A 9 -16.21 -16.21 -23.59
N ILE A 10 -17.09 -16.57 -24.50
CA ILE A 10 -17.14 -15.99 -25.84
C ILE A 10 -18.54 -15.43 -26.04
N GLN A 11 -18.62 -14.14 -26.33
CA GLN A 11 -19.87 -13.51 -26.71
C GLN A 11 -19.69 -12.85 -28.09
N ARG A 12 -20.50 -13.28 -29.04
CA ARG A 12 -20.52 -12.67 -30.39
C ARG A 12 -21.42 -11.45 -30.38
N LEU A 13 -20.87 -10.34 -30.76
CA LEU A 13 -21.57 -9.04 -30.86
C LEU A 13 -22.00 -8.82 -32.34
N LYS A 14 -22.89 -7.85 -32.54
CA LYS A 14 -23.21 -7.35 -33.88
C LYS A 14 -21.96 -6.81 -34.57
N ASN A 15 -21.88 -6.82 -35.89
CA ASN A 15 -20.76 -6.34 -36.72
C ASN A 15 -19.47 -7.19 -36.59
N HIS A 16 -19.59 -8.52 -36.54
CA HIS A 16 -18.44 -9.46 -36.51
C HIS A 16 -17.46 -9.24 -35.35
N ARG A 17 -17.82 -8.47 -34.32
CA ARG A 17 -17.03 -8.32 -33.11
C ARG A 17 -17.24 -9.50 -32.16
N VAL A 18 -16.17 -9.92 -31.51
CA VAL A 18 -16.21 -10.97 -30.50
C VAL A 18 -15.67 -10.39 -29.19
N LEU A 19 -16.46 -10.51 -28.13
CA LEU A 19 -15.99 -10.22 -26.77
C LEU A 19 -15.45 -11.51 -26.17
N LEU A 20 -14.18 -11.48 -25.79
CA LEU A 20 -13.48 -12.59 -25.17
C LEU A 20 -13.31 -12.30 -23.68
N SER A 21 -13.98 -13.05 -22.83
CA SER A 21 -13.83 -12.98 -21.37
C SER A 21 -12.88 -14.07 -20.92
N ILE A 22 -11.72 -13.69 -20.36
CA ILE A 22 -10.70 -14.63 -19.90
C ILE A 22 -10.57 -14.49 -18.38
N SER A 23 -10.83 -15.57 -17.65
CA SER A 23 -10.62 -15.59 -16.21
C SER A 23 -9.13 -15.65 -15.88
N LEU A 24 -8.70 -14.74 -15.01
CA LEU A 24 -7.37 -14.81 -14.40
C LEU A 24 -7.43 -15.65 -13.12
N PRO A 25 -6.39 -16.43 -12.80
CA PRO A 25 -6.32 -17.15 -11.53
C PRO A 25 -6.29 -16.14 -10.38
N THR A 26 -6.87 -16.52 -9.28
CA THR A 26 -6.81 -15.83 -8.00
C THR A 26 -6.05 -16.68 -6.99
N SER A 27 -5.48 -16.07 -6.00
CA SER A 27 -4.93 -16.75 -4.82
C SER A 27 -6.05 -17.49 -4.06
N PRO A 28 -5.71 -18.44 -3.17
CA PRO A 28 -6.71 -19.14 -2.35
C PRO A 28 -7.56 -18.21 -1.48
N ASP A 29 -7.02 -17.05 -1.11
CA ASP A 29 -7.69 -15.98 -0.36
C ASP A 29 -8.64 -15.10 -1.22
N GLY A 30 -8.84 -15.44 -2.48
CA GLY A 30 -9.70 -14.69 -3.40
C GLY A 30 -9.08 -13.44 -3.99
N THR A 31 -7.82 -13.13 -3.65
CA THR A 31 -7.12 -11.95 -4.17
C THR A 31 -6.40 -12.21 -5.48
N ALA A 32 -6.09 -11.17 -6.22
CA ALA A 32 -5.33 -11.24 -7.45
C ALA A 32 -4.26 -10.16 -7.56
N GLY A 33 -3.14 -10.55 -8.14
CA GLY A 33 -1.95 -9.72 -8.29
C GLY A 33 -2.16 -8.53 -9.22
N ARG A 34 -1.51 -7.45 -8.87
CA ARG A 34 -1.41 -6.20 -9.65
C ARG A 34 0.00 -5.64 -9.56
N LYS A 35 0.41 -4.94 -10.59
CA LYS A 35 1.70 -4.23 -10.61
C LYS A 35 1.48 -2.80 -11.02
N CYS A 36 1.90 -1.86 -10.18
CA CYS A 36 1.74 -0.44 -10.46
C CYS A 36 2.57 -0.02 -11.69
N PRO A 37 2.00 0.67 -12.67
CA PRO A 37 2.75 1.17 -13.82
C PRO A 37 3.75 2.28 -13.43
N SER A 38 3.47 3.06 -12.39
CA SER A 38 4.30 4.19 -11.94
C SER A 38 5.45 3.76 -11.04
N CYS A 39 5.16 3.15 -9.86
CA CYS A 39 6.21 2.76 -8.92
C CYS A 39 6.71 1.30 -9.09
N ARG A 40 6.12 0.53 -10.00
CA ARG A 40 6.45 -0.87 -10.34
C ARG A 40 6.32 -1.87 -9.18
N ARG A 41 5.76 -1.47 -8.04
CA ARG A 41 5.55 -2.36 -6.90
C ARG A 41 4.36 -3.27 -7.13
N PHE A 42 4.48 -4.51 -6.61
CA PHE A 42 3.43 -5.54 -6.68
C PHE A 42 2.54 -5.44 -5.43
N PHE A 43 1.24 -5.70 -5.62
CA PHE A 43 0.23 -5.82 -4.56
C PHE A 43 -0.90 -6.73 -5.04
N LYS A 44 -1.77 -7.16 -4.14
CA LYS A 44 -2.98 -7.91 -4.50
C LYS A 44 -4.21 -7.13 -4.08
N VAL A 45 -5.29 -7.35 -4.80
CA VAL A 45 -6.61 -6.75 -4.52
C VAL A 45 -7.68 -7.83 -4.51
N ASP A 46 -8.78 -7.60 -3.81
CA ASP A 46 -9.95 -8.46 -3.85
C ASP A 46 -10.46 -8.62 -5.28
N ARG A 47 -11.00 -9.79 -5.57
CA ARG A 47 -11.56 -10.12 -6.89
C ARG A 47 -12.62 -9.11 -7.35
N GLU A 48 -13.39 -8.55 -6.44
CA GLU A 48 -14.41 -7.56 -6.76
C GLU A 48 -13.84 -6.25 -7.29
N VAL A 49 -12.63 -5.87 -6.84
CA VAL A 49 -11.91 -4.70 -7.36
C VAL A 49 -11.43 -4.90 -8.81
N PHE A 50 -11.37 -6.14 -9.27
CA PHE A 50 -11.03 -6.47 -10.67
C PHE A 50 -11.99 -5.86 -11.70
N GLY A 51 -13.25 -5.77 -11.36
CA GLY A 51 -14.30 -5.20 -12.23
C GLY A 51 -14.34 -3.68 -12.23
N HIS A 52 -13.59 -3.02 -11.35
CA HIS A 52 -13.56 -1.57 -11.29
C HIS A 52 -12.81 -1.01 -12.50
N PRO A 53 -13.31 0.07 -13.10
CA PRO A 53 -12.65 0.70 -14.24
C PRO A 53 -11.28 1.24 -13.86
N GLU A 54 -11.11 1.71 -12.63
CA GLU A 54 -9.89 2.31 -12.10
C GLU A 54 -9.46 1.66 -10.79
N ILE A 55 -8.15 1.61 -10.57
CA ILE A 55 -7.51 1.11 -9.35
C ILE A 55 -6.48 2.15 -8.90
N THR A 56 -6.38 2.35 -7.59
CA THR A 56 -5.36 3.19 -6.98
C THR A 56 -4.21 2.33 -6.45
N CYS A 57 -2.98 2.72 -6.72
CA CYS A 57 -1.81 2.03 -6.16
C CYS A 57 -1.72 2.25 -4.65
N PRO A 58 -1.65 1.17 -3.82
CA PRO A 58 -1.58 1.33 -2.37
C PRO A 58 -0.30 2.00 -1.88
N TYR A 59 0.74 2.07 -2.71
CA TYR A 59 2.04 2.62 -2.31
C TYR A 59 2.25 4.07 -2.71
N CYS A 60 1.90 4.44 -3.93
CA CYS A 60 2.19 5.78 -4.47
C CYS A 60 0.94 6.61 -4.81
N GLY A 61 -0.26 6.06 -4.63
CA GLY A 61 -1.51 6.76 -4.90
C GLY A 61 -1.84 6.98 -6.39
N ALA A 62 -1.01 6.48 -7.30
CA ALA A 62 -1.30 6.62 -8.73
C ALA A 62 -2.58 5.83 -9.08
N THR A 63 -3.56 6.51 -9.67
CA THR A 63 -4.83 5.93 -10.14
C THR A 63 -4.79 5.79 -11.64
N ASN A 64 -5.14 4.60 -12.13
CA ASN A 64 -5.18 4.27 -13.55
C ASN A 64 -6.22 3.18 -13.82
N SER A 65 -6.50 2.95 -15.10
CA SER A 65 -7.38 1.86 -15.48
C SER A 65 -6.85 0.50 -15.01
N SER A 66 -7.75 -0.38 -14.56
CA SER A 66 -7.43 -1.71 -14.04
C SER A 66 -6.50 -2.52 -14.95
N ASN A 67 -6.63 -2.35 -16.28
CA ASN A 67 -5.80 -3.04 -17.27
C ASN A 67 -4.33 -2.62 -17.25
N GLN A 68 -4.02 -1.41 -16.80
CA GLN A 68 -2.63 -0.94 -16.71
C GLN A 68 -1.89 -1.58 -15.54
N PHE A 69 -2.60 -2.07 -14.54
CA PHE A 69 -2.02 -2.76 -13.38
C PHE A 69 -1.80 -4.26 -13.58
N LEU A 70 -2.10 -4.81 -14.75
CA LEU A 70 -1.86 -6.22 -15.04
C LEU A 70 -0.37 -6.54 -14.92
N THR A 71 -0.06 -7.66 -14.25
CA THR A 71 1.31 -8.19 -14.20
C THR A 71 1.76 -8.68 -15.58
N LEU A 72 3.06 -8.87 -15.75
CA LEU A 72 3.60 -9.39 -17.02
C LEU A 72 3.03 -10.77 -17.35
N ASP A 73 2.89 -11.64 -16.35
CA ASP A 73 2.38 -13.00 -16.53
C ASP A 73 0.89 -13.01 -16.87
N GLN A 74 0.11 -12.12 -16.26
CA GLN A 74 -1.28 -11.91 -16.62
C GLN A 74 -1.41 -11.45 -18.07
N ARG A 75 -0.60 -10.47 -18.51
CA ARG A 75 -0.59 -9.99 -19.90
C ARG A 75 -0.18 -11.09 -20.88
N ARG A 76 0.85 -11.88 -20.55
CA ARG A 76 1.28 -13.03 -21.37
C ARG A 76 0.16 -14.07 -21.51
N ARG A 77 -0.49 -14.42 -20.41
CA ARG A 77 -1.61 -15.36 -20.41
C ARG A 77 -2.79 -14.86 -21.24
N LEU A 78 -3.18 -13.59 -21.06
CA LEU A 78 -4.27 -12.98 -21.84
C LEU A 78 -3.96 -13.00 -23.35
N ARG A 79 -2.73 -12.64 -23.73
CA ARG A 79 -2.29 -12.69 -25.13
C ARG A 79 -2.30 -14.11 -25.69
N ALA A 80 -1.77 -15.10 -24.95
CA ALA A 80 -1.76 -16.49 -25.38
C ALA A 80 -3.18 -17.03 -25.54
N ALA A 81 -4.10 -16.73 -24.64
CA ALA A 81 -5.49 -17.15 -24.74
C ALA A 81 -6.20 -16.49 -25.94
N ALA A 82 -5.97 -15.21 -26.18
CA ALA A 82 -6.52 -14.51 -27.34
C ALA A 82 -5.97 -15.07 -28.66
N SER A 83 -4.67 -15.35 -28.75
CA SER A 83 -4.04 -15.97 -29.93
C SER A 83 -4.59 -17.38 -30.19
N ARG A 84 -4.72 -18.21 -29.14
CA ARG A 84 -5.34 -19.54 -29.27
C ARG A 84 -6.76 -19.47 -29.83
N PHE A 85 -7.57 -18.55 -29.28
CA PHE A 85 -8.92 -18.32 -29.76
C PHE A 85 -8.94 -17.87 -31.23
N GLY A 86 -8.14 -16.88 -31.59
CA GLY A 86 -8.03 -16.37 -32.96
C GLY A 86 -7.62 -17.44 -33.97
N LEU A 87 -6.62 -18.25 -33.63
CA LEU A 87 -6.16 -19.36 -34.48
C LEU A 87 -7.27 -20.44 -34.64
N ALA A 88 -7.92 -20.80 -33.54
CA ALA A 88 -9.01 -21.80 -33.60
C ALA A 88 -10.18 -21.30 -34.45
N GLU A 89 -10.58 -20.03 -34.30
CA GLU A 89 -11.68 -19.45 -35.07
C GLU A 89 -11.32 -19.30 -36.55
N MET A 90 -10.12 -18.88 -36.85
CA MET A 90 -9.62 -18.79 -38.23
C MET A 90 -9.58 -20.17 -38.89
N HIS A 91 -9.06 -21.18 -38.20
CA HIS A 91 -9.08 -22.56 -38.71
C HIS A 91 -10.52 -23.08 -38.95
N ARG A 92 -11.46 -22.78 -38.04
CA ARG A 92 -12.88 -23.13 -38.19
C ARG A 92 -13.46 -22.48 -39.43
N LEU A 93 -13.23 -21.17 -39.64
CA LEU A 93 -13.74 -20.44 -40.81
C LEU A 93 -13.15 -20.99 -42.13
N LEU A 94 -11.84 -21.22 -42.15
CA LEU A 94 -11.16 -21.81 -43.32
C LEU A 94 -11.68 -23.24 -43.63
N SER A 95 -11.83 -24.07 -42.58
CA SER A 95 -12.33 -25.43 -42.75
C SER A 95 -13.77 -25.43 -43.29
N ASN A 96 -14.61 -24.51 -42.83
CA ASN A 96 -15.98 -24.37 -43.35
C ASN A 96 -15.97 -23.87 -44.80
N ALA A 97 -15.14 -22.88 -45.13
CA ALA A 97 -15.02 -22.34 -46.48
C ALA A 97 -14.51 -23.42 -47.47
N LEU A 98 -13.47 -24.17 -47.09
CA LEU A 98 -12.93 -25.25 -47.90
C LEU A 98 -13.92 -26.43 -48.02
N GLY A 99 -14.67 -26.74 -46.95
CA GLY A 99 -15.67 -27.81 -46.95
C GLY A 99 -16.92 -27.47 -47.79
N SER A 100 -17.19 -26.17 -48.02
CA SER A 100 -18.31 -25.70 -48.87
C SER A 100 -17.95 -25.60 -50.35
N LEU A 101 -16.68 -25.79 -50.72
CA LEU A 101 -16.28 -25.82 -52.13
C LEU A 101 -16.92 -27.05 -52.80
N PRO A 102 -17.60 -26.86 -53.95
CA PRO A 102 -18.21 -27.97 -54.69
C PRO A 102 -17.09 -28.91 -55.09
N ARG A 103 -17.26 -30.21 -54.74
CA ARG A 103 -16.38 -31.26 -55.22
C ARG A 103 -16.60 -31.37 -56.73
N SER A 104 -15.78 -30.66 -57.49
CA SER A 104 -15.82 -30.76 -58.94
C SER A 104 -15.45 -32.18 -59.34
N ARG A 105 -16.44 -32.98 -59.76
CA ARG A 105 -16.21 -34.24 -60.47
C ARG A 105 -15.86 -33.87 -61.90
N SER A 106 -14.64 -33.35 -62.11
CA SER A 106 -14.13 -33.28 -63.48
C SER A 106 -13.75 -34.66 -63.92
N ARG A 107 -14.23 -35.04 -65.12
CA ARG A 107 -13.87 -36.31 -65.82
C ARG A 107 -12.36 -36.27 -66.27
N GLY A 108 -11.50 -35.59 -65.51
CA GLY A 108 -10.07 -35.45 -65.81
C GLY A 108 -9.19 -36.35 -64.94
N LEU A 109 -7.96 -36.58 -65.36
CA LEU A 109 -6.95 -37.44 -64.73
C LEU A 109 -6.40 -36.93 -63.37
N ILE A 110 -6.86 -35.78 -62.88
CA ILE A 110 -6.36 -35.20 -61.62
C ILE A 110 -7.53 -34.90 -60.71
N GLU A 111 -7.61 -35.62 -59.56
CA GLU A 111 -8.55 -35.32 -58.48
C GLU A 111 -7.79 -34.47 -57.38
N ILE A 112 -8.22 -33.22 -57.20
CA ILE A 112 -7.67 -32.38 -56.18
C ILE A 112 -8.57 -32.46 -54.94
N SER A 113 -8.07 -33.09 -53.89
CA SER A 113 -8.74 -33.17 -52.59
C SER A 113 -8.04 -32.24 -51.61
N ILE A 114 -8.70 -31.14 -51.22
CA ILE A 114 -8.19 -30.21 -50.21
C ILE A 114 -8.75 -30.63 -48.86
N ARG A 115 -7.88 -31.03 -47.94
CA ARG A 115 -8.24 -31.30 -46.54
C ARG A 115 -7.57 -30.29 -45.65
N PRO A 116 -8.29 -29.61 -44.73
CA PRO A 116 -7.65 -28.75 -43.75
C PRO A 116 -6.69 -29.58 -42.87
N GLY A 117 -5.47 -29.12 -42.71
CA GLY A 117 -4.50 -29.76 -41.85
C GLY A 117 -4.90 -29.68 -40.36
N ARG A 118 -4.26 -30.52 -39.55
CA ARG A 118 -4.49 -30.50 -38.08
C ARG A 118 -3.92 -29.19 -37.50
N LEU A 119 -4.79 -28.45 -36.78
CA LEU A 119 -4.34 -27.23 -36.10
C LEU A 119 -3.66 -27.60 -34.78
N GLU A 120 -2.38 -27.24 -34.66
CA GLU A 120 -1.65 -27.27 -33.39
C GLU A 120 -1.81 -25.92 -32.71
N LEU A 121 -2.53 -25.91 -31.59
CA LEU A 121 -2.72 -24.71 -30.80
C LEU A 121 -1.55 -24.50 -29.82
N PRO A 122 -1.04 -23.28 -29.64
CA PRO A 122 -0.02 -22.99 -28.65
C PRO A 122 -0.43 -23.49 -27.25
N PRO A 123 0.50 -23.87 -26.37
CA PRO A 123 0.18 -24.34 -25.03
C PRO A 123 -0.55 -23.28 -24.22
N GLN A 124 -1.43 -23.72 -23.33
CA GLN A 124 -2.09 -22.81 -22.40
C GLN A 124 -1.13 -22.39 -21.30
N LEU A 125 -0.83 -21.11 -21.22
CA LEU A 125 0.05 -20.59 -20.17
C LEU A 125 -0.65 -20.60 -18.83
N THR A 126 0.03 -21.12 -17.82
CA THR A 126 -0.34 -21.03 -16.41
C THR A 126 0.71 -20.19 -15.69
N TYR A 127 0.35 -19.55 -14.60
CA TYR A 127 1.28 -18.89 -13.69
C TYR A 127 0.77 -19.04 -12.27
N LEU A 128 1.70 -18.94 -11.30
CA LEU A 128 1.38 -18.86 -9.90
C LEU A 128 1.33 -17.39 -9.50
N GLU A 129 0.32 -17.01 -8.73
CA GLU A 129 0.28 -15.67 -8.14
C GLU A 129 1.42 -15.54 -7.12
N GLN A 130 2.09 -14.39 -7.18
CA GLN A 130 3.12 -14.06 -6.20
C GLN A 130 2.47 -13.91 -4.83
N GLU A 131 3.06 -14.50 -3.80
CA GLU A 131 2.57 -14.33 -2.42
C GLU A 131 2.91 -12.94 -1.90
N THR A 132 2.05 -12.42 -1.05
CA THR A 132 2.24 -11.17 -0.30
C THR A 132 2.23 -11.47 1.19
N ILE A 133 2.96 -10.65 1.96
CA ILE A 133 3.21 -10.95 3.37
C ILE A 133 2.08 -10.45 4.26
N ARG A 134 1.28 -9.48 3.78
CA ARG A 134 0.36 -8.76 4.65
C ARG A 134 -0.93 -8.35 3.97
N THR A 135 -2.04 -8.63 4.65
CA THR A 135 -3.36 -8.12 4.28
C THR A 135 -3.70 -6.88 5.10
N SER A 136 -4.18 -5.83 4.43
CA SER A 136 -4.71 -4.61 5.02
C SER A 136 -6.18 -4.47 4.63
N VAL A 137 -7.03 -4.15 5.60
CA VAL A 137 -8.46 -3.89 5.39
C VAL A 137 -8.67 -2.38 5.39
N CYS A 138 -9.31 -1.85 4.37
CA CYS A 138 -9.64 -0.42 4.32
C CYS A 138 -10.70 -0.07 5.37
N THR A 139 -10.43 0.96 6.18
CA THR A 139 -11.34 1.44 7.21
C THR A 139 -12.60 2.10 6.64
N SER A 140 -12.56 2.56 5.39
CA SER A 140 -13.65 3.29 4.74
C SER A 140 -14.56 2.42 3.89
N CYS A 141 -14.03 1.42 3.18
CA CYS A 141 -14.82 0.58 2.26
C CYS A 141 -14.75 -0.92 2.59
N ALA A 142 -14.08 -1.32 3.67
CA ALA A 142 -13.91 -2.68 4.16
C ALA A 142 -13.31 -3.68 3.15
N ARG A 143 -12.68 -3.20 2.05
CA ARG A 143 -12.02 -4.05 1.05
C ARG A 143 -10.61 -4.41 1.48
N ASN A 144 -10.19 -5.63 1.11
CA ASN A 144 -8.87 -6.14 1.40
C ASN A 144 -7.87 -5.77 0.31
N ALA A 145 -6.66 -5.47 0.72
CA ALA A 145 -5.50 -5.41 -0.14
C ALA A 145 -4.34 -6.14 0.52
N SER A 146 -3.58 -6.89 -0.26
CA SER A 146 -2.38 -7.55 0.26
C SER A 146 -1.13 -6.92 -0.33
N VAL A 147 -0.19 -6.54 0.53
CA VAL A 147 0.94 -5.69 0.19
C VAL A 147 2.25 -6.20 0.80
N TYR A 148 3.37 -5.65 0.30
CA TYR A 148 4.68 -5.72 0.94
C TYR A 148 4.94 -4.38 1.65
N GLY A 149 5.11 -4.40 2.97
CA GLY A 149 5.37 -3.21 3.77
C GLY A 149 4.10 -2.36 4.00
N ILE A 150 4.19 -1.04 3.77
CA ILE A 150 3.15 -0.08 4.14
C ILE A 150 2.22 0.20 2.96
N ALA A 151 0.91 0.05 3.16
CA ALA A 151 -0.14 0.52 2.26
C ALA A 151 -0.59 1.91 2.73
N MET A 152 -0.42 2.92 1.88
CA MET A 152 -0.81 4.31 2.18
C MET A 152 -2.18 4.67 1.61
N PHE A 153 -2.65 3.93 0.59
CA PHE A 153 -3.89 4.19 -0.10
C PHE A 153 -4.70 2.91 -0.29
N CYS A 154 -6.00 3.01 -0.19
CA CYS A 154 -6.88 1.91 -0.55
C CYS A 154 -6.93 1.72 -2.07
N PRO A 155 -6.66 0.52 -2.60
CA PRO A 155 -6.74 0.29 -4.04
C PRO A 155 -8.14 0.48 -4.63
N ASN A 156 -9.18 0.32 -3.82
CA ASN A 156 -10.58 0.38 -4.25
C ASN A 156 -11.13 1.81 -4.24
N CYS A 157 -11.04 2.51 -3.09
CA CYS A 157 -11.64 3.83 -2.93
C CYS A 157 -10.65 5.00 -2.97
N GLY A 158 -9.35 4.72 -3.09
CA GLY A 158 -8.29 5.73 -3.18
C GLY A 158 -8.00 6.49 -1.88
N LYS A 159 -8.78 6.26 -0.80
CA LYS A 159 -8.57 6.97 0.46
C LYS A 159 -7.21 6.67 1.08
N ARG A 160 -6.65 7.68 1.73
CA ARG A 160 -5.44 7.52 2.55
C ARG A 160 -5.77 6.75 3.82
N GLU A 161 -4.93 5.79 4.15
CA GLU A 161 -5.04 4.95 5.34
C GLU A 161 -4.02 5.41 6.39
N SER A 162 -4.10 6.67 6.83
CA SER A 162 -3.09 7.26 7.70
C SER A 162 -2.97 6.55 9.04
N ILE A 163 -4.07 6.08 9.64
CA ILE A 163 -4.02 5.27 10.85
C ILE A 163 -3.29 3.94 10.61
N ALA A 164 -3.58 3.25 9.51
CA ALA A 164 -2.91 1.99 9.16
C ALA A 164 -1.42 2.18 8.89
N VAL A 165 -1.04 3.32 8.30
CA VAL A 165 0.36 3.73 8.09
C VAL A 165 1.06 3.93 9.41
N PHE A 166 0.45 4.69 10.34
CA PHE A 166 1.00 4.90 11.68
C PHE A 166 1.18 3.57 12.43
N GLU A 167 0.14 2.76 12.52
CA GLU A 167 0.22 1.47 13.20
C GLU A 167 1.28 0.54 12.59
N GLN A 168 1.50 0.62 11.27
CA GLN A 168 2.57 -0.12 10.63
C GLN A 168 3.94 0.43 11.01
N ALA A 169 4.12 1.74 11.03
CA ALA A 169 5.37 2.36 11.47
C ALA A 169 5.72 1.93 12.90
N VAL A 170 4.73 1.96 13.81
CA VAL A 170 4.89 1.49 15.19
C VAL A 170 5.30 0.01 15.23
N ARG A 171 4.60 -0.88 14.50
CA ARG A 171 4.96 -2.31 14.46
C ARG A 171 6.37 -2.54 13.93
N SER A 172 6.78 -1.79 12.90
CA SER A 172 8.12 -1.88 12.34
C SER A 172 9.19 -1.42 13.33
N ALA A 173 8.96 -0.30 14.01
CA ALA A 173 9.85 0.22 15.03
C ALA A 173 10.00 -0.77 16.21
N VAL A 174 8.88 -1.31 16.71
CA VAL A 174 8.87 -2.34 17.76
C VAL A 174 9.66 -3.57 17.31
N ALA A 175 9.42 -4.06 16.10
CA ALA A 175 10.13 -5.23 15.58
C ALA A 175 11.65 -5.02 15.49
N VAL A 176 12.10 -3.82 15.09
CA VAL A 176 13.52 -3.47 15.04
C VAL A 176 14.11 -3.38 16.46
N LEU A 177 13.42 -2.70 17.39
CA LEU A 177 13.85 -2.62 18.79
C LEU A 177 13.93 -4.01 19.46
N ASP A 178 12.98 -4.89 19.17
CA ASP A 178 13.00 -6.26 19.73
C ASP A 178 14.08 -7.13 19.07
N ALA A 179 14.34 -6.95 17.78
CA ALA A 179 15.42 -7.64 17.08
C ALA A 179 16.80 -7.32 17.68
N THR A 180 17.04 -6.08 18.13
CA THR A 180 18.31 -5.72 18.77
C THR A 180 18.54 -6.46 20.10
N LYS A 181 17.46 -6.83 20.82
CA LYS A 181 17.55 -7.62 22.06
C LYS A 181 17.94 -9.06 21.80
N SER A 182 17.58 -9.60 20.65
CA SER A 182 17.88 -10.98 20.24
C SER A 182 19.25 -11.13 19.57
N LEU A 183 19.99 -10.04 19.38
CA LEU A 183 21.35 -10.10 18.84
C LEU A 183 22.32 -10.85 19.78
N PRO A 184 23.28 -11.59 19.23
CA PRO A 184 24.39 -12.12 20.02
C PRO A 184 25.10 -11.00 20.81
N LEU A 185 25.51 -11.31 22.07
CA LEU A 185 26.07 -10.33 23.01
C LEU A 185 27.22 -9.51 22.41
N GLU A 186 28.09 -10.14 21.64
CA GLU A 186 29.21 -9.45 20.98
C GLU A 186 28.74 -8.40 20.00
N LYS A 187 27.76 -8.71 19.15
CA LYS A 187 27.20 -7.76 18.17
C LYS A 187 26.48 -6.62 18.88
N ARG A 188 25.76 -6.93 19.95
CA ARG A 188 25.08 -5.91 20.74
C ARG A 188 26.05 -4.96 21.39
N ARG A 189 27.16 -5.46 21.97
CA ARG A 189 28.23 -4.63 22.56
C ARG A 189 28.87 -3.69 21.53
N VAL A 190 29.06 -4.13 20.29
CA VAL A 190 29.55 -3.28 19.23
C VAL A 190 28.56 -2.14 18.95
N LEU A 191 27.25 -2.44 18.85
CA LEU A 191 26.25 -1.38 18.66
C LEU A 191 26.18 -0.40 19.83
N GLU A 192 26.30 -0.89 21.05
CA GLU A 192 26.35 -0.05 22.26
C GLU A 192 27.59 0.86 22.26
N ALA A 193 28.77 0.31 21.94
CA ALA A 193 30.01 1.08 21.88
C ALA A 193 30.01 2.18 20.82
N GLU A 194 29.34 1.95 19.69
CA GLU A 194 29.19 2.91 18.59
C GLU A 194 27.96 3.84 18.75
N GLY A 195 27.23 3.74 19.88
CA GLY A 195 26.01 4.53 20.12
C GLY A 195 24.81 4.16 19.24
N GLY A 196 24.86 3.01 18.55
CA GLY A 196 23.82 2.60 17.58
C GLY A 196 22.47 2.30 18.23
N LEU A 197 22.43 1.87 19.51
CA LEU A 197 21.18 1.65 20.22
C LEU A 197 20.50 2.96 20.61
N ASP A 198 21.28 3.95 21.06
CA ASP A 198 20.78 5.29 21.39
C ASP A 198 20.24 5.97 20.12
N GLN A 199 21.01 5.91 19.02
CA GLN A 199 20.58 6.44 17.73
C GLN A 199 19.28 5.77 17.23
N LEU A 200 19.11 4.48 17.47
CA LEU A 200 17.87 3.77 17.11
C LEU A 200 16.68 4.30 17.92
N ALA A 201 16.84 4.53 19.23
CA ALA A 201 15.79 5.09 20.08
C ALA A 201 15.43 6.53 19.65
N GLU A 202 16.45 7.36 19.34
CA GLU A 202 16.28 8.70 18.80
C GLU A 202 15.48 8.67 17.49
N ASN A 203 15.87 7.82 16.52
CA ASN A 203 15.17 7.68 15.23
C ASN A 203 13.71 7.24 15.41
N VAL A 204 13.45 6.30 16.31
CA VAL A 204 12.07 5.86 16.61
C VAL A 204 11.23 7.02 17.16
N LEU A 205 11.78 7.85 18.05
CA LEU A 205 11.08 9.01 18.56
C LEU A 205 10.77 10.04 17.46
N GLU A 206 11.74 10.32 16.59
CA GLU A 206 11.55 11.22 15.45
C GLU A 206 10.48 10.70 14.48
N ASP A 207 10.49 9.40 14.17
CA ASP A 207 9.51 8.75 13.30
C ASP A 207 8.09 8.81 13.89
N VAL A 208 7.94 8.62 15.20
CA VAL A 208 6.65 8.73 15.90
C VAL A 208 6.05 10.12 15.77
N VAL A 209 6.86 11.17 16.00
CA VAL A 209 6.39 12.56 15.86
C VAL A 209 6.07 12.89 14.40
N THR A 210 6.88 12.43 13.47
CA THR A 210 6.64 12.60 12.02
C THR A 210 5.35 11.90 11.57
N ALA A 211 5.11 10.69 12.07
CA ALA A 211 3.88 9.96 11.79
C ALA A 211 2.64 10.64 12.39
N PHE A 212 2.75 11.17 13.61
CA PHE A 212 1.70 11.98 14.23
C PHE A 212 1.37 13.21 13.38
N GLU A 213 2.37 13.99 12.96
CA GLU A 213 2.18 15.14 12.07
C GLU A 213 1.45 14.73 10.78
N GLY A 214 1.88 13.64 10.15
CA GLY A 214 1.26 13.11 8.92
C GLY A 214 -0.21 12.74 9.11
N CYS A 215 -0.54 12.10 10.24
CA CYS A 215 -1.93 11.77 10.61
C CYS A 215 -2.77 13.03 10.85
N CYS A 216 -2.25 14.00 11.61
CA CYS A 216 -2.95 15.27 11.86
C CYS A 216 -3.23 16.01 10.55
N ARG A 217 -2.23 16.16 9.67
CA ARG A 217 -2.40 16.81 8.35
C ARG A 217 -3.49 16.14 7.51
N THR A 218 -3.42 14.83 7.39
CA THR A 218 -4.38 14.06 6.59
C THR A 218 -5.78 14.18 7.16
N ARG A 219 -5.92 13.99 8.47
CA ARG A 219 -7.23 14.05 9.13
C ARG A 219 -7.82 15.45 9.14
N TYR A 220 -6.99 16.47 9.31
CA TYR A 220 -7.42 17.86 9.23
C TYR A 220 -7.98 18.21 7.84
N GLU A 221 -7.30 17.82 6.75
CA GLU A 221 -7.81 18.00 5.38
C GLU A 221 -9.12 17.25 5.13
N GLU A 222 -9.29 16.03 5.70
CA GLU A 222 -10.52 15.26 5.57
C GLU A 222 -11.72 15.93 6.24
N VAL A 223 -11.50 16.57 7.40
CA VAL A 223 -12.59 17.18 8.21
C VAL A 223 -12.85 18.62 7.81
N ALA A 224 -11.79 19.42 7.63
CA ALA A 224 -11.91 20.86 7.37
C ALA A 224 -11.99 21.19 5.86
N GLY A 225 -11.75 20.18 4.99
CA GLY A 225 -11.83 20.32 3.53
C GLY A 225 -10.49 20.64 2.85
N LEU A 226 -10.48 20.48 1.53
CA LEU A 226 -9.32 20.76 0.69
C LEU A 226 -8.92 22.24 0.80
N GLY A 227 -7.62 22.48 1.02
CA GLY A 227 -7.07 23.84 1.17
C GLY A 227 -7.04 24.38 2.60
N ALA A 228 -7.80 23.80 3.54
CA ALA A 228 -7.80 24.24 4.94
C ALA A 228 -6.42 24.10 5.59
N LEU A 229 -5.63 23.11 5.18
CA LEU A 229 -4.25 22.93 5.65
C LEU A 229 -3.36 24.13 5.30
N ALA A 230 -3.50 24.70 4.11
CA ALA A 230 -2.72 25.88 3.70
C ALA A 230 -3.07 27.10 4.55
N SER A 231 -4.36 27.28 4.91
CA SER A 231 -4.81 28.37 5.77
C SER A 231 -4.25 28.24 7.18
N ILE A 232 -4.32 27.05 7.81
CA ILE A 232 -3.78 26.87 9.16
C ILE A 232 -2.25 27.02 9.19
N GLN A 233 -1.56 26.58 8.13
CA GLN A 233 -0.12 26.74 8.01
C GLN A 233 0.32 28.20 7.80
N SER A 234 -0.48 29.02 7.16
CA SER A 234 -0.19 30.44 7.00
C SER A 234 -0.37 31.20 8.32
N SER A 235 -1.33 30.83 9.15
CA SER A 235 -1.57 31.49 10.45
C SER A 235 -0.70 30.99 11.61
N HIS A 236 -0.37 29.69 11.63
CA HIS A 236 0.34 29.05 12.75
C HIS A 236 1.73 28.52 12.37
N GLY A 237 2.14 28.65 11.09
CA GLY A 237 3.40 28.16 10.56
C GLY A 237 3.34 26.71 10.05
N ARG A 238 4.26 26.38 9.13
CA ARG A 238 4.27 25.08 8.41
C ARG A 238 4.37 23.85 9.31
N ASN A 239 5.02 24.01 10.48
CA ASN A 239 5.32 22.91 11.39
C ASN A 239 4.36 22.87 12.59
N VAL A 240 3.16 23.44 12.47
CA VAL A 240 2.19 23.53 13.56
C VAL A 240 1.88 22.17 14.21
N PHE A 241 1.74 21.11 13.41
CA PHE A 241 1.48 19.76 13.93
C PHE A 241 2.72 19.06 14.55
N GLN A 242 3.89 19.71 14.54
CA GLN A 242 5.05 19.28 15.31
C GLN A 242 5.10 19.89 16.71
N ARG A 243 4.16 20.77 17.05
CA ARG A 243 3.99 21.36 18.38
C ARG A 243 2.78 20.72 19.03
N PHE A 244 3.04 19.83 19.98
CA PHE A 244 2.04 18.90 20.51
C PHE A 244 0.74 19.59 20.97
N GLU A 245 0.84 20.59 21.86
CA GLU A 245 -0.33 21.29 22.44
C GLU A 245 -1.15 22.01 21.36
N GLU A 246 -0.47 22.72 20.43
CA GLU A 246 -1.15 23.40 19.33
C GLU A 246 -1.81 22.42 18.38
N ALA A 247 -1.12 21.31 18.06
CA ALA A 247 -1.67 20.26 17.21
C ALA A 247 -2.94 19.66 17.80
N VAL A 248 -2.93 19.35 19.09
CA VAL A 248 -4.13 18.83 19.80
C VAL A 248 -5.26 19.86 19.76
N THR A 249 -5.00 21.12 20.12
CA THR A 249 -6.02 22.19 20.12
C THR A 249 -6.66 22.39 18.74
N ILE A 250 -5.84 22.41 17.68
CA ILE A 250 -6.34 22.55 16.30
C ILE A 250 -7.20 21.36 15.89
N MET A 251 -6.73 20.15 16.21
CA MET A 251 -7.49 18.95 15.88
C MET A 251 -8.79 18.82 16.66
N GLU A 252 -8.80 19.18 17.95
CA GLU A 252 -10.02 19.24 18.78
C GLU A 252 -11.03 20.24 18.20
N GLY A 253 -10.57 21.43 17.81
CA GLY A 253 -11.40 22.42 17.13
C GLY A 253 -12.00 21.91 15.81
N ALA A 254 -11.21 21.24 14.99
CA ALA A 254 -11.66 20.68 13.73
C ALA A 254 -12.64 19.50 13.89
N LEU A 255 -12.42 18.65 14.89
CA LEU A 255 -13.22 17.45 15.15
C LEU A 255 -14.49 17.74 16.02
N GLY A 256 -14.54 18.90 16.69
CA GLY A 256 -15.61 19.25 17.62
C GLY A 256 -15.67 18.37 18.87
N ARG A 257 -14.55 17.71 19.23
CA ARG A 257 -14.46 16.82 20.39
C ARG A 257 -13.05 16.81 21.00
N PRO A 258 -12.93 16.57 22.32
CA PRO A 258 -11.63 16.50 22.96
C PRO A 258 -10.87 15.24 22.54
N LEU A 259 -9.59 15.38 22.20
CA LEU A 259 -8.67 14.29 21.94
C LEU A 259 -7.85 13.90 23.17
N GLY A 260 -7.59 14.89 24.02
CA GLY A 260 -6.82 14.70 25.26
C GLY A 260 -7.57 13.96 26.36
N ALA A 261 -8.89 13.75 26.25
CA ALA A 261 -9.70 13.05 27.27
C ALA A 261 -9.24 11.61 27.56
N GLY A 262 -8.45 11.02 26.66
CA GLY A 262 -7.83 9.70 26.86
C GLY A 262 -6.44 9.72 27.52
N LEU A 263 -5.89 10.91 27.85
CA LEU A 263 -4.60 11.05 28.50
C LEU A 263 -4.75 11.71 29.87
N SER A 264 -4.00 11.22 30.85
CA SER A 264 -3.83 11.94 32.11
C SER A 264 -2.97 13.19 31.91
N PRO A 265 -3.03 14.18 32.82
CA PRO A 265 -2.15 15.35 32.77
C PRO A 265 -0.65 14.98 32.75
N ALA A 266 -0.27 13.92 33.45
CA ALA A 266 1.12 13.41 33.45
C ALA A 266 1.51 12.87 32.06
N GLU A 267 0.65 12.07 31.42
CA GLU A 267 0.87 11.53 30.07
C GLU A 267 0.95 12.64 29.02
N SER A 268 0.12 13.68 29.14
CA SER A 268 0.19 14.86 28.29
C SER A 268 1.55 15.60 28.45
N ALA A 269 2.05 15.73 29.68
CA ALA A 269 3.35 16.29 29.97
C ALA A 269 4.49 15.43 29.40
N GLU A 270 4.39 14.09 29.50
CA GLU A 270 5.34 13.17 28.86
C GLU A 270 5.44 13.42 27.35
N LEU A 271 4.30 13.55 26.66
CA LEU A 271 4.27 13.83 25.22
C LEU A 271 4.84 15.22 24.89
N LYS A 272 4.52 16.23 25.68
CA LYS A 272 5.11 17.57 25.49
C LYS A 272 6.63 17.53 25.54
N VAL A 273 7.21 16.82 26.50
CA VAL A 273 8.66 16.60 26.59
C VAL A 273 9.17 15.77 25.39
N ALA A 274 8.48 14.72 24.97
CA ALA A 274 8.87 13.90 23.84
C ALA A 274 8.96 14.72 22.53
N PHE A 275 7.98 15.59 22.27
CA PHE A 275 7.99 16.48 21.11
C PHE A 275 9.09 17.54 21.19
N ALA A 276 9.36 18.09 22.39
CA ALA A 276 10.48 19.00 22.60
C ALA A 276 11.82 18.29 22.43
N THR A 277 11.95 17.05 22.89
CA THR A 277 13.13 16.20 22.67
C THR A 277 13.40 16.01 21.18
N ARG A 278 12.37 15.62 20.40
CA ARG A 278 12.51 15.51 18.95
C ARG A 278 12.96 16.82 18.31
N HIS A 279 12.44 17.97 18.78
CA HIS A 279 12.84 19.27 18.27
C HIS A 279 14.34 19.52 18.46
N VAL A 280 14.88 19.30 19.68
CA VAL A 280 16.32 19.53 19.93
C VAL A 280 17.19 18.49 19.22
N LEU A 281 16.76 17.24 19.04
CA LEU A 281 17.47 16.25 18.24
C LEU A 281 17.65 16.74 16.80
N THR A 282 16.57 17.16 16.17
CA THR A 282 16.55 17.54 14.75
C THR A 282 17.25 18.87 14.48
N HIS A 283 17.12 19.86 15.39
CA HIS A 283 17.54 21.25 15.12
C HIS A 283 18.71 21.72 15.95
N ASN A 284 19.06 21.01 17.02
CA ASN A 284 20.12 21.42 17.96
C ASN A 284 21.07 20.28 18.35
N MET A 285 21.22 19.28 17.47
CA MET A 285 22.09 18.11 17.68
C MET A 285 21.87 17.40 19.04
N GLY A 286 20.62 17.44 19.53
CA GLY A 286 20.25 16.85 20.81
C GLY A 286 20.61 17.66 22.05
N ILE A 287 21.09 18.90 21.91
CA ILE A 287 21.45 19.76 23.04
C ILE A 287 20.21 20.46 23.59
N ALA A 288 19.90 20.24 24.86
CA ALA A 288 18.78 20.86 25.56
C ALA A 288 18.90 22.41 25.53
N ASP A 289 17.79 23.05 25.15
CA ASP A 289 17.65 24.50 25.11
C ASP A 289 16.57 25.01 26.09
N ALA A 290 16.36 26.30 26.13
CA ALA A 290 15.33 26.92 26.98
C ALA A 290 13.90 26.43 26.65
N ARG A 291 13.61 26.09 25.39
CA ARG A 291 12.34 25.59 24.97
C ARG A 291 12.09 24.16 25.48
N TYR A 292 13.13 23.32 25.44
CA TYR A 292 13.07 21.96 26.01
C TYR A 292 12.82 22.04 27.51
N ALA A 293 13.54 22.91 28.23
CA ALA A 293 13.34 23.13 29.67
C ALA A 293 11.92 23.63 30.00
N ALA A 294 11.39 24.59 29.23
CA ALA A 294 10.04 25.13 29.39
C ALA A 294 8.95 24.06 29.12
N SER A 295 9.28 22.99 28.36
CA SER A 295 8.39 21.85 28.11
C SER A 295 8.40 20.81 29.23
N GLY A 296 9.16 21.04 30.31
CA GLY A 296 9.31 20.12 31.45
C GLY A 296 10.45 19.11 31.28
N GLY A 297 11.35 19.33 30.32
CA GLY A 297 12.53 18.50 30.13
C GLY A 297 13.50 18.61 31.33
N VAL A 298 14.02 17.48 31.78
CA VAL A 298 14.85 17.36 32.98
C VAL A 298 16.35 17.54 32.71
N THR A 299 16.78 17.43 31.44
CA THR A 299 18.19 17.63 31.07
C THR A 299 18.53 19.10 31.15
N PRO A 300 19.62 19.49 31.85
CA PRO A 300 20.05 20.87 31.94
C PRO A 300 20.35 21.47 30.56
N THR A 301 20.04 22.77 30.40
CA THR A 301 20.36 23.52 29.17
C THR A 301 21.84 23.42 28.85
N GLY A 302 22.17 23.13 27.58
CA GLY A 302 23.55 22.97 27.11
C GLY A 302 24.08 21.54 27.23
N GLN A 303 23.33 20.61 27.81
CA GLN A 303 23.68 19.19 27.85
C GLN A 303 22.90 18.38 26.82
N ARG A 304 23.46 17.24 26.39
CA ARG A 304 22.80 16.34 25.44
C ARG A 304 21.65 15.59 26.11
N VAL A 305 20.47 15.64 25.50
CA VAL A 305 19.31 14.86 25.90
C VAL A 305 19.54 13.38 25.51
N GLN A 306 19.23 12.47 26.41
CA GLN A 306 19.27 11.04 26.13
C GLN A 306 17.86 10.51 25.88
N VAL A 307 17.71 9.79 24.80
CA VAL A 307 16.45 9.09 24.46
C VAL A 307 16.62 7.61 24.76
N THR A 308 15.84 7.12 25.70
CA THR A 308 15.84 5.70 26.02
C THR A 308 14.82 4.93 25.18
N GLU A 309 15.05 3.62 24.99
CA GLU A 309 14.06 2.74 24.37
C GLU A 309 12.69 2.83 25.07
N THR A 310 12.68 2.93 26.40
CA THR A 310 11.45 3.07 27.20
C THR A 310 10.70 4.34 26.82
N MET A 311 11.38 5.48 26.70
CA MET A 311 10.76 6.73 26.27
C MET A 311 10.21 6.64 24.85
N ALA A 312 10.94 6.04 23.92
CA ALA A 312 10.49 5.85 22.55
C ALA A 312 9.24 4.96 22.47
N ARG A 313 9.21 3.83 23.20
CA ARG A 313 8.03 2.94 23.26
C ARG A 313 6.84 3.62 23.91
N ARG A 314 7.04 4.34 24.99
CA ARG A 314 5.97 5.08 25.66
C ARG A 314 5.39 6.17 24.76
N SER A 315 6.22 6.88 24.02
CA SER A 315 5.78 7.88 23.04
C SER A 315 4.94 7.25 21.94
N MET A 316 5.33 6.08 21.40
CA MET A 316 4.51 5.31 20.42
C MET A 316 3.12 4.96 20.97
N GLU A 317 3.06 4.50 22.22
CA GLU A 317 1.79 4.14 22.87
C GLU A 317 0.87 5.35 23.00
N LEU A 318 1.38 6.44 23.60
CA LEU A 318 0.59 7.63 23.89
C LEU A 318 0.13 8.35 22.61
N VAL A 319 1.03 8.52 21.64
CA VAL A 319 0.69 9.07 20.33
C VAL A 319 -0.35 8.20 19.63
N GLY A 320 -0.23 6.87 19.73
CA GLY A 320 -1.20 5.93 19.17
C GLY A 320 -2.60 6.08 19.77
N ARG A 321 -2.72 6.40 21.07
CA ARG A 321 -4.02 6.70 21.72
C ARG A 321 -4.66 7.94 21.12
N ILE A 322 -3.91 9.01 20.94
CA ILE A 322 -4.42 10.26 20.34
C ILE A 322 -4.82 10.03 18.88
N ILE A 323 -3.97 9.37 18.08
CA ILE A 323 -4.28 9.11 16.67
C ILE A 323 -5.57 8.30 16.56
N ARG A 324 -5.73 7.23 17.35
CA ARG A 324 -7.00 6.45 17.34
C ARG A 324 -8.21 7.29 17.76
N ALA A 325 -8.03 8.26 18.66
CA ALA A 325 -9.09 9.18 19.04
C ALA A 325 -9.45 10.20 17.94
N MET A 326 -8.60 10.41 16.93
CA MET A 326 -8.92 11.28 15.78
C MET A 326 -9.86 10.60 14.77
N TYR A 327 -9.92 9.28 14.76
CA TYR A 327 -10.72 8.48 13.82
C TYR A 327 -11.90 7.80 14.52
#